data_6c8ec3f1d8c6f30d0dde63cb84050370
#
_entry.id   6c8ec3f1d8c6f30d0dde63cb84050370
#
_cell.length_a   1.000
_cell.length_b   1.000
_cell.length_c   1.000
_cell.angle_alpha   90.00
_cell.angle_beta   90.00
_cell.angle_gamma   90.00
#
_symmetry.space_group_name_H-M   'P 1'
#
loop_
_entity.id
_entity.type
_entity.pdbx_description
1 polymer ?
#
loop_
_entity_poly.entity_id
_entity_poly.type
_entity_poly.pdbx_seq_one_letter_code
_entity_poly.pdbx_strand_id
1 'polypeptide(L)'
;MAWRQGREGQTPAADIGESTLRGAILERALRPGRSRTTPRRTPPRAGPASAPLVPNRAASPRPEPPQAWCVEVFDLIEWRRFEHVVEALFAQAGFETRTQPCGADGGVDIWLHSKNRGGAAVSIVQCKHWTVWKVGVKPVRELRGVMAAHGIARGQFVTTSRYSTEARAFARDNGIMLHDARSLLELIASRDARQQQDLLRVAFYGEYWKPTCASCGIKLVERESHDGGKPFWGCRHYPRCKTMMRRT
;
A
#
# COMPACT_ATOMS: atom_id res chain seq x y z
N MET A 1 39.41 -39.42 19.77
CA MET A 1 39.82 -38.32 20.65
C MET A 1 38.56 -37.59 21.14
N ALA A 2 38.35 -37.66 22.45
CA ALA A 2 37.13 -37.25 23.14
C ALA A 2 37.06 -35.70 23.23
N TRP A 3 35.86 -35.13 22.98
CA TRP A 3 35.52 -33.81 23.42
C TRP A 3 34.49 -33.86 24.54
N ARG A 4 34.87 -33.22 25.63
CA ARG A 4 34.17 -33.22 26.93
C ARG A 4 32.91 -32.39 26.87
N GLN A 5 31.87 -32.94 27.54
CA GLN A 5 30.65 -32.26 27.99
C GLN A 5 31.01 -31.20 29.07
N GLY A 6 30.43 -30.00 28.94
CA GLY A 6 30.44 -28.92 29.92
C GLY A 6 29.04 -28.46 30.26
N ARG A 7 28.70 -28.75 31.44
CA ARG A 7 27.61 -28.50 32.39
C ARG A 7 26.70 -27.30 32.17
N GLU A 8 25.46 -27.60 32.49
CA GLU A 8 24.31 -26.74 32.77
C GLU A 8 24.59 -25.64 33.80
N GLY A 9 24.04 -24.46 33.55
CA GLY A 9 23.87 -23.36 34.49
C GLY A 9 22.45 -22.83 34.39
N GLN A 10 21.57 -23.40 35.22
CA GLN A 10 20.25 -22.82 35.53
C GLN A 10 20.45 -21.56 36.36
N THR A 11 19.76 -20.48 36.05
CA THR A 11 19.49 -19.37 36.94
C THR A 11 17.98 -19.07 36.96
N PRO A 12 17.43 -18.71 38.13
CA PRO A 12 16.00 -18.88 38.41
C PRO A 12 15.15 -17.68 37.98
N ALA A 13 13.87 -17.99 37.79
CA ALA A 13 12.78 -17.03 37.57
C ALA A 13 12.65 -16.09 38.78
N ALA A 14 12.62 -14.77 38.52
CA ALA A 14 12.18 -13.78 39.49
C ALA A 14 10.67 -13.56 39.31
N ASP A 15 9.96 -14.06 40.32
CA ASP A 15 8.59 -13.76 40.65
C ASP A 15 8.48 -12.26 41.02
N ILE A 16 7.66 -11.48 40.29
CA ILE A 16 7.28 -10.12 40.71
C ILE A 16 5.76 -10.08 40.80
N GLY A 17 5.34 -10.01 42.07
CA GLY A 17 4.01 -10.10 42.61
C GLY A 17 2.96 -9.20 41.96
N GLU A 18 1.80 -9.81 41.85
CA GLU A 18 0.50 -9.15 41.88
C GLU A 18 0.29 -8.51 43.27
N SER A 19 0.28 -7.20 43.32
CA SER A 19 -0.44 -6.47 44.38
C SER A 19 -0.62 -5.00 44.03
N THR A 20 -1.85 -4.53 44.24
CA THR A 20 -2.22 -3.15 44.52
C THR A 20 -2.57 -2.26 43.32
N LEU A 21 -3.79 -2.39 42.82
CA LEU A 21 -4.61 -1.27 42.34
C LEU A 21 -6.10 -1.59 42.50
N ARG A 22 -6.54 -1.71 43.77
CA ARG A 22 -7.93 -1.53 44.17
C ARG A 22 -7.96 -0.32 45.13
N GLY A 23 -8.64 0.76 44.73
CA GLY A 23 -8.95 1.83 45.66
C GLY A 23 -8.80 3.23 45.08
N ALA A 24 -9.77 3.72 44.33
CA ALA A 24 -10.14 5.12 44.21
C ALA A 24 -11.32 5.34 43.25
N ILE A 25 -12.46 4.74 43.57
CA ILE A 25 -13.75 5.19 43.01
C ILE A 25 -14.71 5.16 44.19
N LEU A 26 -14.93 6.28 44.81
CA LEU A 26 -16.13 6.76 45.53
C LEU A 26 -15.78 8.03 46.31
N GLU A 27 -16.24 9.14 45.81
CA GLU A 27 -16.73 10.31 46.57
C GLU A 27 -16.73 11.55 45.66
N ARG A 28 -17.84 11.76 44.99
CA ARG A 28 -18.33 13.10 44.66
C ARG A 28 -19.77 13.06 44.13
N ALA A 29 -20.65 12.73 44.99
CA ALA A 29 -22.07 13.05 44.79
C ALA A 29 -22.51 14.05 45.87
N LEU A 30 -23.40 14.98 45.48
CA LEU A 30 -24.16 15.92 46.29
C LEU A 30 -23.58 17.34 46.42
N ARG A 31 -23.90 18.16 45.40
CA ARG A 31 -24.20 19.58 45.63
C ARG A 31 -25.52 19.94 44.95
N PRO A 32 -26.47 20.66 45.63
CA PRO A 32 -27.78 20.95 45.09
C PRO A 32 -27.76 22.09 44.06
N GLY A 33 -28.73 22.04 43.16
CA GLY A 33 -28.85 22.84 41.95
C GLY A 33 -28.89 24.33 42.12
N ARG A 34 -28.23 24.98 41.16
CA ARG A 34 -28.56 26.36 40.76
C ARG A 34 -29.36 26.26 39.45
N SER A 35 -30.55 26.84 39.50
CA SER A 35 -31.43 27.02 38.35
C SER A 35 -30.70 27.72 37.20
N ARG A 36 -30.48 27.05 36.09
CA ARG A 36 -29.96 27.65 34.88
C ARG A 36 -31.14 28.04 33.99
N THR A 37 -31.32 29.35 33.84
CA THR A 37 -32.13 29.95 32.80
C THR A 37 -31.72 29.38 31.43
N THR A 38 -32.66 28.81 30.73
CA THR A 38 -32.52 28.29 29.36
C THR A 38 -32.18 29.42 28.39
N PRO A 39 -31.05 29.31 27.63
CA PRO A 39 -30.81 30.28 26.56
C PRO A 39 -31.77 30.00 25.40
N ARG A 40 -32.42 31.06 24.97
CA ARG A 40 -33.32 31.12 23.81
C ARG A 40 -32.63 30.52 22.57
N ARG A 41 -33.13 29.42 22.07
CA ARG A 41 -32.62 28.79 20.82
C ARG A 41 -32.84 29.75 19.64
N THR A 42 -31.79 30.33 19.13
CA THR A 42 -31.77 30.91 17.78
C THR A 42 -32.00 29.83 16.73
N PRO A 43 -32.85 30.06 15.72
CA PRO A 43 -33.04 29.09 14.64
C PRO A 43 -31.70 28.86 13.88
N PRO A 44 -31.41 27.66 13.38
CA PRO A 44 -30.21 27.39 12.62
C PRO A 44 -30.17 28.29 11.38
N ARG A 45 -29.10 29.04 11.23
CA ARG A 45 -28.79 29.83 10.05
C ARG A 45 -28.77 28.86 8.85
N ALA A 46 -29.61 29.11 7.85
CA ALA A 46 -29.60 28.37 6.61
C ALA A 46 -28.17 28.32 6.06
N GLY A 47 -27.63 27.11 5.92
CA GLY A 47 -26.32 26.91 5.30
C GLY A 47 -26.35 27.41 3.86
N PRO A 48 -25.20 27.78 3.29
CA PRO A 48 -25.14 28.24 1.93
C PRO A 48 -25.72 27.16 1.01
N ALA A 49 -26.66 27.55 0.16
CA ALA A 49 -27.28 26.70 -0.84
C ALA A 49 -26.19 25.95 -1.62
N SER A 50 -26.40 24.66 -1.79
CA SER A 50 -25.52 23.80 -2.58
C SER A 50 -25.26 24.47 -3.92
N ALA A 51 -24.01 24.78 -4.20
CA ALA A 51 -23.59 25.30 -5.49
C ALA A 51 -24.06 24.33 -6.60
N PRO A 52 -24.58 24.82 -7.73
CA PRO A 52 -25.04 23.97 -8.82
C PRO A 52 -23.88 23.06 -9.26
N LEU A 53 -24.17 21.76 -9.38
CA LEU A 53 -23.27 20.77 -9.96
C LEU A 53 -22.91 21.24 -11.36
N VAL A 54 -21.68 21.72 -11.56
CA VAL A 54 -21.14 22.05 -12.88
C VAL A 54 -21.23 20.77 -13.71
N PRO A 55 -21.86 20.80 -14.90
CA PRO A 55 -22.01 19.60 -15.73
C PRO A 55 -20.64 19.04 -16.04
N ASN A 56 -20.49 17.75 -15.77
CA ASN A 56 -19.30 16.96 -15.98
C ASN A 56 -18.79 17.14 -17.42
N ARG A 57 -17.73 17.92 -17.60
CA ARG A 57 -17.01 18.03 -18.87
C ARG A 57 -16.64 16.61 -19.27
N ALA A 58 -16.92 16.22 -20.51
CA ALA A 58 -16.73 14.87 -21.03
C ALA A 58 -15.43 14.25 -20.49
N ALA A 59 -15.58 13.14 -19.78
CA ALA A 59 -14.42 12.43 -19.23
C ALA A 59 -13.42 12.17 -20.36
N SER A 60 -12.13 12.41 -20.10
CA SER A 60 -11.08 12.12 -21.08
C SER A 60 -11.29 10.72 -21.65
N PRO A 61 -11.22 10.52 -22.97
CA PRO A 61 -11.50 9.24 -23.60
C PRO A 61 -10.62 8.17 -22.96
N ARG A 62 -11.22 7.04 -22.67
CA ARG A 62 -10.54 5.87 -22.14
C ARG A 62 -9.52 5.39 -23.18
N PRO A 63 -8.21 5.23 -22.85
CA PRO A 63 -7.27 4.64 -23.77
C PRO A 63 -7.71 3.20 -24.11
N GLU A 64 -7.59 2.80 -25.36
CA GLU A 64 -7.84 1.39 -25.73
C GLU A 64 -6.74 0.50 -25.18
N PRO A 65 -7.12 -0.59 -24.48
CA PRO A 65 -6.13 -1.50 -23.92
C PRO A 65 -5.45 -2.34 -25.01
N PRO A 66 -4.12 -2.50 -24.97
CA PRO A 66 -3.41 -3.46 -25.81
C PRO A 66 -3.97 -4.89 -25.64
N GLN A 67 -3.97 -5.66 -26.71
CA GLN A 67 -4.44 -7.03 -26.73
C GLN A 67 -3.36 -8.05 -26.28
N ALA A 68 -2.12 -7.60 -26.17
CA ALA A 68 -0.98 -8.40 -25.73
C ALA A 68 -0.10 -7.59 -24.75
N TRP A 69 0.72 -8.28 -23.98
CA TRP A 69 1.65 -7.67 -23.05
C TRP A 69 2.77 -6.92 -23.78
N CYS A 70 2.92 -5.65 -23.44
CA CYS A 70 3.96 -4.74 -23.92
C CYS A 70 4.24 -3.71 -22.80
N VAL A 71 5.27 -2.89 -22.96
CA VAL A 71 5.66 -1.89 -21.94
C VAL A 71 4.56 -0.85 -21.72
N GLU A 72 3.81 -0.53 -22.77
CA GLU A 72 2.71 0.44 -22.75
C GLU A 72 1.58 0.03 -21.79
N VAL A 73 1.40 -1.27 -21.52
CA VAL A 73 0.44 -1.74 -20.51
C VAL A 73 0.74 -1.11 -19.15
N PHE A 74 2.02 -1.03 -18.77
CA PHE A 74 2.43 -0.44 -17.51
C PHE A 74 2.22 1.08 -17.46
N ASP A 75 2.30 1.75 -18.60
CA ASP A 75 2.06 3.21 -18.68
C ASP A 75 0.56 3.56 -18.62
N LEU A 76 -0.31 2.65 -19.05
CA LEU A 76 -1.75 2.84 -19.10
C LEU A 76 -2.47 2.57 -17.78
N ILE A 77 -1.91 1.72 -16.94
CA ILE A 77 -2.52 1.32 -15.67
C ILE A 77 -2.05 2.22 -14.52
N GLU A 78 -2.92 2.48 -13.57
CA GLU A 78 -2.55 3.22 -12.35
C GLU A 78 -1.83 2.33 -11.33
N TRP A 79 -1.17 2.93 -10.35
CA TRP A 79 -0.28 2.26 -9.39
C TRP A 79 -0.93 1.05 -8.66
N ARG A 80 -2.20 1.12 -8.26
CA ARG A 80 -2.88 0.03 -7.57
C ARG A 80 -3.19 -1.14 -8.52
N ARG A 81 -3.46 -0.85 -9.80
CA ARG A 81 -3.58 -1.89 -10.83
C ARG A 81 -2.25 -2.61 -11.06
N PHE A 82 -1.16 -1.86 -11.07
CA PHE A 82 0.18 -2.44 -11.14
C PHE A 82 0.43 -3.42 -9.99
N GLU A 83 0.12 -3.04 -8.74
CA GLU A 83 0.22 -3.95 -7.58
C GLU A 83 -0.62 -5.21 -7.76
N HIS A 84 -1.86 -5.11 -8.24
CA HIS A 84 -2.70 -6.27 -8.50
C HIS A 84 -2.16 -7.18 -9.61
N VAL A 85 -1.53 -6.64 -10.64
CA VAL A 85 -0.85 -7.43 -11.67
C VAL A 85 0.32 -8.21 -11.06
N VAL A 86 1.14 -7.56 -10.25
CA VAL A 86 2.27 -8.18 -9.55
C VAL A 86 1.77 -9.28 -8.60
N GLU A 87 0.72 -9.01 -7.83
CA GLU A 87 0.07 -10.01 -6.96
C GLU A 87 -0.38 -11.23 -7.75
N ALA A 88 -1.13 -11.04 -8.84
CA ALA A 88 -1.62 -12.12 -9.68
C ALA A 88 -0.47 -12.93 -10.32
N LEU A 89 0.62 -12.27 -10.71
CA LEU A 89 1.81 -12.92 -11.25
C LEU A 89 2.47 -13.84 -10.22
N PHE A 90 2.59 -13.41 -8.97
CA PHE A 90 3.11 -14.25 -7.88
C PHE A 90 2.13 -15.35 -7.47
N ALA A 91 0.83 -15.09 -7.51
CA ALA A 91 -0.20 -16.11 -7.29
C ALA A 91 -0.12 -17.24 -8.36
N GLN A 92 0.08 -16.89 -9.64
CA GLN A 92 0.33 -17.83 -10.72
C GLN A 92 1.65 -18.59 -10.56
N ALA A 93 2.63 -18.02 -9.85
CA ALA A 93 3.88 -18.70 -9.49
C ALA A 93 3.72 -19.68 -8.31
N GLY A 94 2.50 -19.85 -7.78
CA GLY A 94 2.19 -20.82 -6.73
C GLY A 94 2.25 -20.28 -5.29
N PHE A 95 2.45 -18.98 -5.09
CA PHE A 95 2.37 -18.38 -3.76
C PHE A 95 0.90 -18.13 -3.35
N GLU A 96 0.61 -18.25 -2.08
CA GLU A 96 -0.56 -17.62 -1.48
C GLU A 96 -0.21 -16.17 -1.19
N THR A 97 -0.99 -15.22 -1.73
CA THR A 97 -0.71 -13.79 -1.65
C THR A 97 -1.68 -13.10 -0.68
N ARG A 98 -1.18 -12.10 0.05
CA ARG A 98 -2.00 -11.20 0.86
C ARG A 98 -1.55 -9.77 0.62
N THR A 99 -2.45 -8.94 0.12
CA THR A 99 -2.20 -7.51 -0.08
C THR A 99 -2.54 -6.70 1.17
N GLN A 100 -1.85 -5.58 1.33
CA GLN A 100 -2.16 -4.61 2.38
C GLN A 100 -3.26 -3.63 1.91
N PRO A 101 -4.18 -3.21 2.80
CA PRO A 101 -5.07 -2.08 2.55
C PRO A 101 -4.27 -0.80 2.30
N CYS A 102 -4.87 0.18 1.60
CA CYS A 102 -4.25 1.49 1.43
C CYS A 102 -4.05 2.19 2.78
N GLY A 103 -2.90 2.81 3.00
CA GLY A 103 -2.56 3.51 4.25
C GLY A 103 -1.06 3.43 4.56
N ALA A 104 -0.70 3.73 5.80
CA ALA A 104 0.68 3.62 6.31
C ALA A 104 0.97 2.14 6.67
N ASP A 105 1.48 1.40 5.73
CA ASP A 105 1.66 -0.06 5.74
C ASP A 105 3.10 -0.54 5.95
N GLY A 106 3.99 0.36 6.35
CA GLY A 106 5.41 0.04 6.53
C GLY A 106 6.15 -0.33 5.24
N GLY A 107 5.53 -0.12 4.06
CA GLY A 107 6.18 -0.29 2.75
C GLY A 107 6.17 -1.73 2.23
N VAL A 108 5.25 -2.58 2.70
CA VAL A 108 4.98 -3.90 2.11
C VAL A 108 3.66 -3.84 1.38
N ASP A 109 3.67 -4.11 0.06
CA ASP A 109 2.45 -4.12 -0.74
C ASP A 109 1.83 -5.52 -0.80
N ILE A 110 2.67 -6.58 -0.84
CA ILE A 110 2.20 -7.96 -0.96
C ILE A 110 3.05 -8.88 -0.06
N TRP A 111 2.38 -9.70 0.73
CA TRP A 111 2.97 -10.80 1.48
C TRP A 111 2.87 -12.08 0.67
N LEU A 112 3.98 -12.81 0.53
CA LEU A 112 4.02 -14.10 -0.16
C LEU A 112 4.16 -15.22 0.87
N HIS A 113 3.19 -16.11 0.89
CA HIS A 113 3.14 -17.27 1.77
C HIS A 113 3.37 -18.55 0.97
N SER A 114 4.08 -19.50 1.54
CA SER A 114 4.25 -20.82 0.93
C SER A 114 3.10 -21.73 1.32
N LYS A 115 2.46 -22.35 0.33
CA LYS A 115 1.42 -23.36 0.56
C LYS A 115 1.93 -24.54 1.42
N ASN A 116 3.25 -24.80 1.40
CA ASN A 116 3.88 -25.95 2.04
C ASN A 116 4.49 -25.67 3.41
N ARG A 117 4.43 -24.41 3.91
CA ARG A 117 5.08 -23.99 5.17
C ARG A 117 4.11 -23.41 6.21
N GLY A 118 2.95 -24.04 6.37
CA GLY A 118 2.04 -23.68 7.47
C GLY A 118 1.56 -22.23 7.51
N GLY A 119 1.53 -21.54 6.34
CA GLY A 119 1.03 -20.18 6.23
C GLY A 119 1.99 -19.06 6.65
N ALA A 120 3.24 -19.36 7.02
CA ALA A 120 4.24 -18.32 7.31
C ALA A 120 4.63 -17.56 6.02
N ALA A 121 4.83 -16.24 6.14
CA ALA A 121 5.35 -15.44 5.04
C ALA A 121 6.80 -15.84 4.72
N VAL A 122 7.06 -16.14 3.45
CA VAL A 122 8.40 -16.56 2.96
C VAL A 122 9.11 -15.43 2.21
N SER A 123 8.37 -14.43 1.76
CA SER A 123 8.89 -13.24 1.08
C SER A 123 7.89 -12.09 1.20
N ILE A 124 8.38 -10.87 0.98
CA ILE A 124 7.56 -9.67 0.86
C ILE A 124 7.88 -8.97 -0.45
N VAL A 125 6.89 -8.27 -1.00
CA VAL A 125 7.02 -7.52 -2.24
C VAL A 125 6.72 -6.06 -1.97
N GLN A 126 7.59 -5.17 -2.46
CA GLN A 126 7.35 -3.74 -2.54
C GLN A 126 7.27 -3.34 -4.01
N CYS A 127 6.20 -2.65 -4.38
CA CYS A 127 5.94 -2.16 -5.72
C CYS A 127 6.18 -0.65 -5.80
N LYS A 128 6.81 -0.18 -6.88
CA LYS A 128 6.94 1.25 -7.19
C LYS A 128 6.61 1.47 -8.66
N HIS A 129 5.41 1.95 -8.89
CA HIS A 129 4.96 2.35 -10.22
C HIS A 129 5.50 3.75 -10.56
N TRP A 130 6.73 3.80 -11.05
CA TRP A 130 7.42 5.03 -11.44
C TRP A 130 7.81 4.97 -12.92
N THR A 131 7.37 5.93 -13.69
CA THR A 131 7.65 5.98 -15.13
C THR A 131 8.90 6.79 -15.49
N VAL A 132 9.32 7.73 -14.64
CA VAL A 132 10.39 8.69 -14.96
C VAL A 132 11.66 8.50 -14.13
N TRP A 133 11.53 8.20 -12.83
CA TRP A 133 12.65 8.21 -11.89
C TRP A 133 13.24 6.81 -11.70
N LYS A 134 14.59 6.72 -11.76
CA LYS A 134 15.29 5.48 -11.36
C LYS A 134 15.12 5.23 -9.86
N VAL A 135 14.93 3.98 -9.49
CA VAL A 135 14.92 3.54 -8.10
C VAL A 135 16.36 3.54 -7.58
N GLY A 136 16.65 4.44 -6.64
CA GLY A 136 17.92 4.49 -5.93
C GLY A 136 18.02 3.44 -4.82
N VAL A 137 19.15 3.43 -4.11
CA VAL A 137 19.40 2.45 -3.03
C VAL A 137 18.50 2.65 -1.81
N LYS A 138 18.03 3.88 -1.54
CA LYS A 138 17.28 4.21 -0.31
C LYS A 138 16.01 3.37 -0.16
N PRO A 139 15.07 3.29 -1.14
CA PRO A 139 13.88 2.45 -1.01
C PRO A 139 14.21 0.94 -0.84
N VAL A 140 15.30 0.48 -1.45
CA VAL A 140 15.74 -0.93 -1.33
C VAL A 140 16.26 -1.22 0.08
N ARG A 141 16.95 -0.26 0.73
CA ARG A 141 17.35 -0.34 2.14
C ARG A 141 16.14 -0.34 3.09
N GLU A 142 15.13 0.46 2.78
CA GLU A 142 13.88 0.48 3.53
C GLU A 142 13.22 -0.89 3.51
N LEU A 143 13.09 -1.52 2.34
CA LEU A 143 12.58 -2.90 2.22
C LEU A 143 13.42 -3.89 3.05
N ARG A 144 14.76 -3.78 3.03
CA ARG A 144 15.63 -4.64 3.84
C ARG A 144 15.38 -4.48 5.34
N GLY A 145 15.11 -3.26 5.79
CA GLY A 145 14.71 -2.98 7.18
C GLY A 145 13.42 -3.71 7.57
N VAL A 146 12.40 -3.65 6.72
CA VAL A 146 11.14 -4.36 6.92
C VAL A 146 11.34 -5.87 6.92
N MET A 147 12.12 -6.42 5.98
CA MET A 147 12.49 -7.84 5.97
C MET A 147 13.11 -8.28 7.30
N ALA A 148 14.03 -7.47 7.84
CA ALA A 148 14.68 -7.76 9.12
C ALA A 148 13.70 -7.73 10.29
N ALA A 149 12.81 -6.74 10.35
CA ALA A 149 11.79 -6.62 11.40
C ALA A 149 10.82 -7.82 11.45
N HIS A 150 10.59 -8.47 10.31
CA HIS A 150 9.71 -9.64 10.19
C HIS A 150 10.45 -10.99 10.08
N GLY A 151 11.76 -11.02 10.23
CA GLY A 151 12.56 -12.24 10.13
C GLY A 151 12.54 -12.88 8.73
N ILE A 152 12.28 -12.08 7.68
CA ILE A 152 12.16 -12.56 6.30
C ILE A 152 13.53 -12.45 5.61
N ALA A 153 14.02 -13.57 5.10
CA ALA A 153 15.33 -13.65 4.45
C ALA A 153 15.33 -13.17 2.99
N ARG A 154 14.20 -13.18 2.31
CA ARG A 154 14.07 -12.83 0.88
C ARG A 154 12.99 -11.79 0.66
N GLY A 155 13.28 -10.76 -0.16
CA GLY A 155 12.35 -9.73 -0.59
C GLY A 155 12.31 -9.59 -2.10
N GLN A 156 11.23 -8.99 -2.59
CA GLN A 156 11.05 -8.65 -3.99
C GLN A 156 10.82 -7.13 -4.08
N PHE A 157 11.56 -6.45 -4.91
CA PHE A 157 11.30 -5.05 -5.22
C PHE A 157 10.92 -4.93 -6.70
N VAL A 158 9.75 -4.40 -6.98
CA VAL A 158 9.16 -4.40 -8.32
C VAL A 158 8.90 -2.96 -8.77
N THR A 159 9.35 -2.59 -9.96
CA THR A 159 9.11 -1.25 -10.50
C THR A 159 8.86 -1.27 -12.00
N THR A 160 8.14 -0.30 -12.51
CA THR A 160 8.02 -0.04 -13.96
C THR A 160 9.19 0.77 -14.52
N SER A 161 10.09 1.26 -13.66
CA SER A 161 11.27 2.03 -14.01
C SER A 161 12.55 1.15 -14.02
N ARG A 162 13.69 1.77 -13.79
CA ARG A 162 15.02 1.14 -13.75
C ARG A 162 15.64 1.33 -12.38
N TYR A 163 16.65 0.52 -12.05
CA TYR A 163 17.42 0.63 -10.81
C TYR A 163 18.76 1.31 -11.03
N SER A 164 19.24 2.04 -10.03
CA SER A 164 20.62 2.51 -10.00
C SER A 164 21.60 1.34 -9.79
N THR A 165 22.87 1.55 -10.10
CA THR A 165 23.94 0.56 -9.89
C THR A 165 24.07 0.19 -8.42
N GLU A 166 24.00 1.18 -7.53
CA GLU A 166 24.07 1.01 -6.08
C GLU A 166 22.86 0.22 -5.54
N ALA A 167 21.66 0.45 -6.10
CA ALA A 167 20.47 -0.32 -5.72
C ALA A 167 20.62 -1.80 -6.11
N ARG A 168 21.15 -2.08 -7.31
CA ARG A 168 21.40 -3.46 -7.79
C ARG A 168 22.45 -4.17 -6.93
N ALA A 169 23.57 -3.50 -6.60
CA ALA A 169 24.61 -4.06 -5.74
C ALA A 169 24.04 -4.38 -4.36
N PHE A 170 23.38 -3.41 -3.71
CA PHE A 170 22.80 -3.61 -2.40
C PHE A 170 21.76 -4.75 -2.36
N ALA A 171 20.88 -4.82 -3.34
CA ALA A 171 19.83 -5.84 -3.42
C ALA A 171 20.42 -7.24 -3.50
N ARG A 172 21.43 -7.45 -4.37
CA ARG A 172 22.14 -8.73 -4.54
C ARG A 172 22.75 -9.21 -3.20
N ASP A 173 23.39 -8.31 -2.46
CA ASP A 173 24.10 -8.63 -1.23
C ASP A 173 23.13 -8.83 -0.03
N ASN A 174 21.85 -8.46 -0.18
CA ASN A 174 20.84 -8.49 0.90
C ASN A 174 19.63 -9.38 0.63
N GLY A 175 19.69 -10.30 -0.33
CA GLY A 175 18.62 -11.25 -0.61
C GLY A 175 17.36 -10.63 -1.21
N ILE A 176 17.49 -9.48 -1.90
CA ILE A 176 16.38 -8.79 -2.57
C ILE A 176 16.46 -9.01 -4.09
N MET A 177 15.42 -9.58 -4.66
CA MET A 177 15.25 -9.69 -6.11
C MET A 177 14.64 -8.40 -6.66
N LEU A 178 15.24 -7.88 -7.73
CA LEU A 178 14.78 -6.67 -8.40
C LEU A 178 14.10 -7.03 -9.72
N HIS A 179 12.88 -6.53 -9.90
CA HIS A 179 12.12 -6.68 -11.14
C HIS A 179 11.82 -5.30 -11.70
N ASP A 180 12.38 -4.98 -12.86
CA ASP A 180 12.00 -3.82 -13.67
C ASP A 180 10.97 -4.20 -14.74
N ALA A 181 10.48 -3.22 -15.51
CA ALA A 181 9.47 -3.46 -16.55
C ALA A 181 9.86 -4.57 -17.51
N ARG A 182 11.15 -4.63 -17.90
CA ARG A 182 11.64 -5.66 -18.83
C ARG A 182 11.57 -7.05 -18.20
N SER A 183 12.11 -7.22 -17.00
CA SER A 183 12.09 -8.51 -16.32
C SER A 183 10.67 -8.96 -15.96
N LEU A 184 9.74 -8.03 -15.69
CA LEU A 184 8.32 -8.35 -15.53
C LEU A 184 7.71 -8.89 -16.83
N LEU A 185 7.99 -8.27 -17.98
CA LEU A 185 7.52 -8.76 -19.27
C LEU A 185 8.09 -10.15 -19.58
N GLU A 186 9.37 -10.42 -19.27
CA GLU A 186 10.00 -11.73 -19.41
C GLU A 186 9.29 -12.79 -18.52
N LEU A 187 8.97 -12.44 -17.26
CA LEU A 187 8.21 -13.31 -16.36
C LEU A 187 6.79 -13.58 -16.87
N ILE A 188 6.11 -12.57 -17.39
CA ILE A 188 4.77 -12.70 -17.97
C ILE A 188 4.82 -13.56 -19.25
N ALA A 189 5.80 -13.33 -20.12
CA ALA A 189 5.98 -14.12 -21.35
C ALA A 189 6.29 -15.60 -21.08
N SER A 190 6.83 -15.92 -19.89
CA SER A 190 7.06 -17.31 -19.49
C SER A 190 5.78 -18.04 -19.04
N ARG A 191 4.64 -17.35 -18.93
CA ARG A 191 3.33 -17.92 -18.61
C ARG A 191 2.66 -18.46 -19.87
N ASP A 192 1.74 -19.40 -19.70
CA ASP A 192 0.92 -19.85 -20.82
C ASP A 192 -0.02 -18.72 -21.32
N ALA A 193 -0.60 -18.91 -22.51
CA ALA A 193 -1.45 -17.90 -23.14
C ALA A 193 -2.67 -17.52 -22.27
N ARG A 194 -3.27 -18.48 -21.57
CA ARG A 194 -4.40 -18.23 -20.68
C ARG A 194 -3.99 -17.40 -19.47
N GLN A 195 -2.87 -17.73 -18.84
CA GLN A 195 -2.32 -16.99 -17.72
C GLN A 195 -1.98 -15.57 -18.11
N GLN A 196 -1.38 -15.35 -19.30
CA GLN A 196 -1.12 -14.00 -19.81
C GLN A 196 -2.40 -13.19 -20.02
N GLN A 197 -3.46 -13.82 -20.57
CA GLN A 197 -4.76 -13.16 -20.74
C GLN A 197 -5.43 -12.85 -19.40
N ASP A 198 -5.32 -13.72 -18.40
CA ASP A 198 -5.84 -13.47 -17.06
C ASP A 198 -5.13 -12.26 -16.41
N LEU A 199 -3.82 -12.13 -16.57
CA LEU A 199 -3.07 -10.96 -16.11
C LEU A 199 -3.50 -9.67 -16.84
N LEU A 200 -3.77 -9.70 -18.15
CA LEU A 200 -4.31 -8.56 -18.89
C LEU A 200 -5.68 -8.14 -18.37
N ARG A 201 -6.56 -9.11 -18.06
CA ARG A 201 -7.86 -8.78 -17.44
C ARG A 201 -7.69 -8.11 -16.08
N VAL A 202 -6.71 -8.54 -15.29
CA VAL A 202 -6.37 -7.87 -14.01
C VAL A 202 -5.87 -6.45 -14.27
N ALA A 203 -4.98 -6.24 -15.23
CA ALA A 203 -4.42 -4.94 -15.56
C ALA A 203 -5.52 -3.92 -15.95
N PHE A 204 -6.45 -4.34 -16.81
CA PHE A 204 -7.46 -3.45 -17.38
C PHE A 204 -8.85 -3.54 -16.71
N TYR A 205 -8.91 -4.09 -15.51
CA TYR A 205 -10.17 -4.17 -14.78
C TYR A 205 -10.65 -2.79 -14.29
N GLY A 206 -11.90 -2.46 -14.57
CA GLY A 206 -12.57 -1.25 -14.10
C GLY A 206 -11.97 0.05 -14.64
N GLU A 207 -11.81 1.04 -13.76
CA GLU A 207 -11.21 2.34 -14.09
C GLU A 207 -9.68 2.28 -13.93
N TYR A 208 -9.02 1.44 -14.71
CA TYR A 208 -7.60 1.09 -14.60
C TYR A 208 -6.64 2.26 -14.76
N TRP A 209 -7.06 3.34 -15.44
CA TRP A 209 -6.28 4.56 -15.69
C TRP A 209 -6.45 5.63 -14.61
N LYS A 210 -7.53 5.58 -13.82
CA LYS A 210 -7.79 6.55 -12.76
C LYS A 210 -6.99 6.20 -11.53
N PRO A 211 -6.19 7.13 -10.98
CA PRO A 211 -5.42 6.86 -9.79
C PRO A 211 -6.29 6.52 -8.58
N THR A 212 -5.82 5.61 -7.77
CA THR A 212 -6.40 5.28 -6.47
C THR A 212 -5.80 6.19 -5.39
N CYS A 213 -6.62 6.68 -4.46
CA CYS A 213 -6.16 7.47 -3.33
C CYS A 213 -5.30 6.61 -2.39
N ALA A 214 -4.04 6.98 -2.19
CA ALA A 214 -3.11 6.24 -1.34
C ALA A 214 -3.54 6.19 0.14
N SER A 215 -4.36 7.17 0.60
CA SER A 215 -4.81 7.22 2.00
C SER A 215 -6.09 6.45 2.27
N CYS A 216 -7.04 6.42 1.34
CA CYS A 216 -8.37 5.84 1.60
C CYS A 216 -8.86 4.84 0.54
N GLY A 217 -8.02 4.48 -0.43
CA GLY A 217 -8.27 3.38 -1.37
C GLY A 217 -9.36 3.63 -2.42
N ILE A 218 -9.99 4.81 -2.46
CA ILE A 218 -11.03 5.13 -3.45
C ILE A 218 -10.43 5.77 -4.70
N LYS A 219 -11.14 5.69 -5.82
CA LYS A 219 -10.72 6.37 -7.05
C LYS A 219 -10.75 7.88 -6.87
N LEU A 220 -9.65 8.54 -7.29
CA LEU A 220 -9.55 9.99 -7.35
C LEU A 220 -10.47 10.54 -8.44
N VAL A 221 -10.83 11.81 -8.33
CA VAL A 221 -11.62 12.56 -9.33
C VAL A 221 -10.80 13.70 -9.89
N GLU A 222 -11.02 14.01 -11.17
CA GLU A 222 -10.40 15.19 -11.78
C GLU A 222 -10.94 16.47 -11.14
N ARG A 223 -10.03 17.39 -10.87
CA ARG A 223 -10.33 18.72 -10.31
C ARG A 223 -9.52 19.75 -11.05
N GLU A 224 -10.07 20.93 -11.15
CA GLU A 224 -9.39 22.13 -11.66
C GLU A 224 -8.93 22.99 -10.48
N SER A 225 -7.76 23.63 -10.61
CA SER A 225 -7.31 24.58 -9.62
C SER A 225 -8.13 25.87 -9.73
N HIS A 226 -8.49 26.48 -8.60
CA HIS A 226 -9.23 27.75 -8.55
C HIS A 226 -8.53 28.90 -9.30
N ASP A 227 -7.21 28.84 -9.38
CA ASP A 227 -6.38 29.90 -9.99
C ASP A 227 -6.07 29.65 -11.49
N GLY A 228 -6.89 28.86 -12.18
CA GLY A 228 -6.67 28.50 -13.59
C GLY A 228 -5.44 27.62 -13.83
N GLY A 229 -4.93 26.96 -12.78
CA GLY A 229 -3.80 26.04 -12.86
C GLY A 229 -4.14 24.73 -13.58
N LYS A 230 -3.12 23.87 -13.74
CA LYS A 230 -3.28 22.59 -14.42
C LYS A 230 -4.26 21.68 -13.66
N PRO A 231 -5.07 20.88 -14.37
CA PRO A 231 -5.97 19.91 -13.73
C PRO A 231 -5.17 18.89 -12.92
N PHE A 232 -5.77 18.39 -11.84
CA PHE A 232 -5.16 17.43 -10.93
C PHE A 232 -6.17 16.38 -10.47
N TRP A 233 -5.68 15.27 -9.94
CA TRP A 233 -6.48 14.26 -9.30
C TRP A 233 -6.65 14.58 -7.81
N GLY A 234 -7.87 14.74 -7.32
CA GLY A 234 -8.18 14.99 -5.91
C GLY A 234 -9.02 13.89 -5.30
N CYS A 235 -8.86 13.65 -3.99
CA CYS A 235 -9.68 12.67 -3.31
C CYS A 235 -11.16 13.11 -3.26
N ARG A 236 -12.08 12.17 -3.51
CA ARG A 236 -13.53 12.40 -3.41
C ARG A 236 -13.95 12.74 -1.97
N HIS A 237 -13.24 12.25 -0.97
CA HIS A 237 -13.50 12.51 0.44
C HIS A 237 -12.97 13.85 0.94
N TYR A 238 -12.52 14.75 0.06
CA TYR A 238 -12.16 16.10 0.47
C TYR A 238 -13.36 16.80 1.16
N PRO A 239 -13.19 17.53 2.27
CA PRO A 239 -11.93 17.91 2.92
C PRO A 239 -11.37 16.91 3.95
N ARG A 240 -12.06 15.79 4.23
CA ARG A 240 -11.59 14.78 5.19
C ARG A 240 -10.28 14.11 4.74
N CYS A 241 -10.15 13.82 3.47
CA CYS A 241 -8.92 13.32 2.85
C CYS A 241 -8.38 14.36 1.88
N LYS A 242 -7.16 14.83 2.11
CA LYS A 242 -6.50 15.89 1.32
C LYS A 242 -5.53 15.33 0.25
N THR A 243 -5.58 14.02 -0.01
CA THR A 243 -4.72 13.40 -1.02
C THR A 243 -5.00 13.99 -2.39
N MET A 244 -3.93 14.41 -3.05
CA MET A 244 -3.93 14.91 -4.43
C MET A 244 -2.76 14.32 -5.20
N MET A 245 -2.92 14.15 -6.52
CA MET A 245 -1.87 13.73 -7.45
C MET A 245 -1.88 14.65 -8.67
N ARG A 246 -0.69 14.96 -9.18
CA ARG A 246 -0.58 15.71 -10.44
C ARG A 246 -1.10 14.84 -11.58
N ARG A 247 -1.75 15.47 -12.55
CA ARG A 247 -2.04 14.82 -13.83
C ARG A 247 -0.77 14.93 -14.68
N THR A 248 -0.19 13.78 -15.00
CA THR A 248 0.92 13.67 -15.96
C THR A 248 0.38 13.66 -17.38
#